data_03bafb48ca24dda2dbfbad6f6a76d55e
#
_entry.id   03bafb48ca24dda2dbfbad6f6a76d55e
#
_cell.length_a   1.000
_cell.length_b   1.000
_cell.length_c   1.000
_cell.angle_alpha   90.00
_cell.angle_beta   90.00
_cell.angle_gamma   90.00
#
_symmetry.space_group_name_H-M   'P 1'
#
loop_
_entity.id
_entity.type
_entity.pdbx_description
1 polymer ?
#
loop_
_entity_poly.entity_id
_entity_poly.type
_entity_poly.pdbx_seq_one_letter_code
_entity_poly.pdbx_strand_id
1 'polypeptide(L)'
;KMWIMFDKEGNLGVVISDWKTNKPKNFQVHAYTEPMLPPFEDHMDTALAHYMIQLPLYIRLFLDMLKGTKYENIKVLGGIIVHLTAEGIFTEYRIPKSFSDTVLTMPPLPRIKEVMAKKYSDIEREKKRIEELDKLLKG
;
A
#
# COMPACT_ATOMS: atom_id res chain seq x y z
N LYS A 1 -13.90 0.59 2.66
CA LYS A 1 -14.97 0.84 3.61
C LYS A 1 -14.39 0.85 5.03
N MET A 2 -14.86 1.72 5.90
CA MET A 2 -14.40 1.82 7.28
C MET A 2 -15.56 1.50 8.21
N TRP A 3 -15.27 0.67 9.23
CA TRP A 3 -16.24 0.26 10.24
C TRP A 3 -15.74 0.73 11.60
N ILE A 4 -16.61 1.40 12.34
CA ILE A 4 -16.35 1.80 13.72
C ILE A 4 -16.94 0.71 14.61
N MET A 5 -16.13 0.14 15.48
CA MET A 5 -16.50 -0.98 16.34
C MET A 5 -15.95 -0.78 17.74
N PHE A 6 -16.47 -1.55 18.69
CA PHE A 6 -15.87 -1.66 20.01
C PHE A 6 -15.06 -2.95 20.09
N ASP A 7 -13.88 -2.87 20.71
CA ASP A 7 -13.10 -4.05 21.05
C ASP A 7 -13.76 -4.84 22.21
N LYS A 8 -13.16 -5.96 22.59
CA LYS A 8 -13.68 -6.81 23.69
C LYS A 8 -13.66 -6.11 25.04
N GLU A 9 -12.79 -5.12 25.20
CA GLU A 9 -12.68 -4.28 26.40
C GLU A 9 -13.58 -3.04 26.35
N GLY A 10 -14.37 -2.86 25.29
CA GLY A 10 -15.29 -1.73 25.12
C GLY A 10 -14.61 -0.45 24.60
N ASN A 11 -13.35 -0.51 24.13
CA ASN A 11 -12.69 0.64 23.55
C ASN A 11 -13.12 0.82 22.09
N LEU A 12 -13.25 2.06 21.68
CA LEU A 12 -13.55 2.41 20.28
C LEU A 12 -12.38 2.04 19.36
N GLY A 13 -12.68 1.36 18.28
CA GLY A 13 -11.69 0.95 17.28
C GLY A 13 -12.22 1.00 15.85
N VAL A 14 -11.32 0.84 14.90
CA VAL A 14 -11.62 0.89 13.47
C VAL A 14 -11.16 -0.37 12.79
N VAL A 15 -12.02 -0.93 11.93
CA VAL A 15 -11.68 -1.95 10.93
C VAL A 15 -11.84 -1.33 9.55
N ILE A 16 -10.83 -1.49 8.71
CA ILE A 16 -10.88 -1.04 7.31
C ILE A 16 -11.07 -2.26 6.42
N SER A 17 -12.07 -2.23 5.54
CA SER A 17 -12.28 -3.28 4.55
C SER A 17 -12.21 -2.71 3.13
N ASP A 18 -11.67 -3.51 2.23
CA ASP A 18 -11.60 -3.21 0.80
C ASP A 18 -12.19 -4.36 -0.01
N TRP A 19 -13.08 -4.04 -0.95
CA TRP A 19 -13.78 -5.01 -1.79
C TRP A 19 -13.06 -5.15 -3.11
N LYS A 20 -12.80 -6.38 -3.53
CA LYS A 20 -12.12 -6.72 -4.77
C LYS A 20 -12.95 -7.69 -5.59
N THR A 21 -12.98 -7.47 -6.90
CA THR A 21 -13.72 -8.28 -7.87
C THR A 21 -12.80 -8.91 -8.93
N ASN A 22 -11.52 -9.00 -8.64
CA ASN A 22 -10.54 -9.62 -9.53
C ASN A 22 -10.90 -11.09 -9.81
N LYS A 23 -10.43 -11.61 -10.95
CA LYS A 23 -10.55 -13.04 -11.23
C LYS A 23 -9.79 -13.84 -10.16
N PRO A 24 -10.35 -14.97 -9.65
CA PRO A 24 -9.72 -15.76 -8.57
C PRO A 24 -8.26 -16.13 -8.85
N LYS A 25 -7.91 -16.43 -10.10
CA LYS A 25 -6.54 -16.75 -10.51
C LYS A 25 -5.52 -15.65 -10.17
N ASN A 26 -5.91 -14.39 -10.11
CA ASN A 26 -5.01 -13.27 -9.81
C ASN A 26 -4.60 -13.23 -8.32
N PHE A 27 -5.28 -14.01 -7.47
CA PHE A 27 -4.97 -14.15 -6.06
C PHE A 27 -4.05 -15.35 -5.77
N GLN A 28 -3.74 -16.15 -6.79
CA GLN A 28 -2.96 -17.37 -6.64
C GLN A 28 -1.50 -17.16 -7.06
N VAL A 29 -0.62 -17.91 -6.44
CA VAL A 29 0.78 -18.02 -6.85
C VAL A 29 0.84 -18.94 -8.07
N HIS A 30 1.55 -18.54 -9.09
CA HIS A 30 1.79 -19.32 -10.31
C HIS A 30 3.27 -19.69 -10.43
N ALA A 31 3.60 -20.62 -11.34
CA ALA A 31 4.97 -21.09 -11.54
C ALA A 31 6.00 -19.99 -11.87
N TYR A 32 5.55 -18.88 -12.40
CA TYR A 32 6.38 -17.71 -12.76
C TYR A 32 6.19 -16.51 -11.83
N THR A 33 5.55 -16.70 -10.67
CA THR A 33 5.39 -15.62 -9.69
C THR A 33 6.72 -15.43 -8.97
N GLU A 34 7.25 -14.23 -9.01
CA GLU A 34 8.50 -13.86 -8.35
C GLU A 34 8.23 -13.37 -6.92
N PRO A 35 9.22 -13.39 -6.01
CA PRO A 35 9.12 -12.71 -4.74
C PRO A 35 8.96 -11.20 -4.92
N MET A 36 8.28 -10.56 -3.97
CA MET A 36 8.18 -9.11 -3.94
C MET A 36 9.54 -8.47 -3.63
N LEU A 37 9.67 -7.17 -3.93
CA LEU A 37 10.84 -6.40 -3.54
C LEU A 37 10.85 -6.09 -2.03
N PRO A 38 12.04 -5.85 -1.43
CA PRO A 38 12.14 -5.43 -0.04
C PRO A 38 11.22 -4.24 0.29
N PRO A 39 10.62 -4.20 1.45
CA PRO A 39 10.81 -5.12 2.59
C PRO A 39 9.81 -6.29 2.62
N PHE A 40 9.27 -6.73 1.49
CA PHE A 40 8.22 -7.76 1.39
C PHE A 40 8.71 -9.02 0.64
N GLU A 41 10.02 -9.24 0.56
CA GLU A 41 10.68 -10.32 -0.18
C GLU A 41 10.28 -11.73 0.27
N ASP A 42 9.76 -11.88 1.49
CA ASP A 42 9.21 -13.14 2.01
C ASP A 42 7.83 -13.50 1.41
N HIS A 43 7.27 -12.62 0.58
CA HIS A 43 5.96 -12.80 -0.03
C HIS A 43 6.05 -12.83 -1.55
N MET A 44 5.19 -13.65 -2.17
CA MET A 44 5.10 -13.73 -3.62
C MET A 44 4.34 -12.53 -4.20
N ASP A 45 4.79 -12.03 -5.35
CA ASP A 45 4.18 -10.89 -6.07
C ASP A 45 2.83 -11.30 -6.70
N THR A 46 1.79 -11.22 -5.91
CA THR A 46 0.40 -11.51 -6.30
C THR A 46 -0.48 -10.28 -6.09
N ALA A 47 -1.62 -10.22 -6.79
CA ALA A 47 -2.59 -9.16 -6.55
C ALA A 47 -3.06 -9.13 -5.08
N LEU A 48 -3.19 -10.29 -4.43
CA LEU A 48 -3.55 -10.36 -3.02
C LEU A 48 -2.48 -9.73 -2.13
N ALA A 49 -1.19 -10.03 -2.36
CA ALA A 49 -0.09 -9.44 -1.60
C ALA A 49 -0.06 -7.91 -1.74
N HIS A 50 -0.25 -7.38 -2.96
CA HIS A 50 -0.38 -5.94 -3.17
C HIS A 50 -1.52 -5.32 -2.36
N TYR A 51 -2.68 -5.96 -2.31
CA TYR A 51 -3.81 -5.48 -1.51
C TYR A 51 -3.54 -5.56 0.00
N MET A 52 -2.79 -6.58 0.43
CA MET A 52 -2.36 -6.72 1.83
C MET A 52 -1.36 -5.63 2.26
N ILE A 53 -0.65 -4.99 1.32
CA ILE A 53 0.18 -3.80 1.56
C ILE A 53 -0.65 -2.53 1.46
N GLN A 54 -1.51 -2.44 0.46
CA GLN A 54 -2.32 -1.25 0.19
C GLN A 54 -3.23 -0.89 1.38
N LEU A 55 -3.84 -1.89 2.02
CA LEU A 55 -4.78 -1.63 3.10
C LEU A 55 -4.11 -1.08 4.36
N PRO A 56 -2.97 -1.59 4.86
CA PRO A 56 -2.19 -0.94 5.92
C PRO A 56 -1.70 0.47 5.57
N LEU A 57 -1.39 0.76 4.29
CA LEU A 57 -1.08 2.13 3.86
C LEU A 57 -2.28 3.07 4.05
N TYR A 58 -3.48 2.63 3.72
CA TYR A 58 -4.68 3.41 3.97
C TYR A 58 -4.94 3.62 5.46
N ILE A 59 -4.70 2.58 6.29
CA ILE A 59 -4.77 2.69 7.74
C ILE A 59 -3.79 3.75 8.24
N ARG A 60 -2.56 3.72 7.77
CA ARG A 60 -1.53 4.69 8.14
C ARG A 60 -1.91 6.11 7.77
N LEU A 61 -2.37 6.32 6.53
CA LEU A 61 -2.85 7.64 6.08
C LEU A 61 -4.03 8.13 6.94
N PHE A 62 -4.96 7.25 7.27
CA PHE A 62 -6.07 7.56 8.16
C PHE A 62 -5.59 7.97 9.54
N LEU A 63 -4.67 7.23 10.16
CA LEU A 63 -4.10 7.58 11.45
C LEU A 63 -3.34 8.92 11.42
N ASP A 64 -2.61 9.18 10.32
CA ASP A 64 -1.92 10.47 10.13
C ASP A 64 -2.91 11.64 10.04
N MET A 65 -4.07 11.45 9.43
CA MET A 65 -5.13 12.46 9.38
C MET A 65 -5.77 12.75 10.73
N LEU A 66 -5.73 11.79 11.66
CA LEU A 66 -6.32 11.94 13.00
C LEU A 66 -5.39 12.60 14.01
N LYS A 67 -4.10 12.75 13.70
CA LYS A 67 -3.13 13.41 14.59
C LYS A 67 -3.57 14.83 14.94
N GLY A 68 -3.47 15.15 16.22
CA GLY A 68 -3.91 16.43 16.77
C GLY A 68 -5.43 16.60 16.89
N THR A 69 -6.22 15.57 16.61
CA THR A 69 -7.67 15.54 16.84
C THR A 69 -8.00 14.75 18.10
N LYS A 70 -9.23 14.87 18.58
CA LYS A 70 -9.71 14.07 19.72
C LYS A 70 -9.74 12.55 19.47
N TYR A 71 -9.53 12.12 18.21
CA TYR A 71 -9.52 10.72 17.79
C TYR A 71 -8.12 10.17 17.51
N GLU A 72 -7.05 10.91 17.80
CA GLU A 72 -5.68 10.49 17.52
C GLU A 72 -5.27 9.13 18.13
N ASN A 73 -5.90 8.76 19.25
CA ASN A 73 -5.64 7.51 19.96
C ASN A 73 -6.61 6.37 19.58
N ILE A 74 -7.36 6.51 18.48
CA ILE A 74 -8.27 5.45 18.06
C ILE A 74 -7.48 4.18 17.71
N LYS A 75 -7.94 3.03 18.21
CA LYS A 75 -7.30 1.74 17.91
C LYS A 75 -7.66 1.28 16.51
N VAL A 76 -6.68 0.77 15.77
CA VAL A 76 -6.93 0.00 14.55
C VAL A 76 -7.05 -1.47 14.93
N LEU A 77 -8.23 -2.04 14.73
CA LEU A 77 -8.53 -3.43 15.07
C LEU A 77 -8.17 -4.40 13.94
N GLY A 78 -7.91 -3.89 12.74
CA GLY A 78 -7.43 -4.69 11.61
C GLY A 78 -7.87 -4.17 10.25
N GLY A 79 -7.44 -4.93 9.22
CA GLY A 79 -7.83 -4.75 7.83
C GLY A 79 -8.36 -6.06 7.24
N ILE A 80 -9.37 -5.97 6.37
CA ILE A 80 -10.00 -7.13 5.72
C ILE A 80 -10.14 -6.84 4.23
N ILE A 81 -9.62 -7.72 3.40
CA ILE A 81 -9.90 -7.73 1.96
C ILE A 81 -11.06 -8.69 1.74
N VAL A 82 -12.12 -8.20 1.13
CA VAL A 82 -13.28 -9.01 0.76
C VAL A 82 -13.25 -9.23 -0.75
N HIS A 83 -12.98 -10.45 -1.16
CA HIS A 83 -12.98 -10.83 -2.57
C HIS A 83 -14.35 -11.37 -2.96
N LEU A 84 -15.00 -10.73 -3.92
CA LEU A 84 -16.29 -11.14 -4.46
C LEU A 84 -16.09 -11.72 -5.86
N THR A 85 -16.53 -12.94 -6.08
CA THR A 85 -16.50 -13.58 -7.39
C THR A 85 -17.74 -13.25 -8.22
N ALA A 86 -17.70 -13.57 -9.51
CA ALA A 86 -18.85 -13.38 -10.42
C ALA A 86 -20.06 -14.23 -10.03
N GLU A 87 -19.83 -15.35 -9.34
CA GLU A 87 -20.86 -16.25 -8.84
C GLU A 87 -21.50 -15.79 -7.53
N GLY A 88 -21.11 -14.62 -7.03
CA GLY A 88 -21.62 -14.06 -5.78
C GLY A 88 -21.01 -14.67 -4.51
N ILE A 89 -19.97 -15.49 -4.66
CA ILE A 89 -19.22 -16.05 -3.52
C ILE A 89 -18.26 -14.99 -3.02
N PHE A 90 -18.18 -14.79 -1.71
CA PHE A 90 -17.18 -13.91 -1.12
C PHE A 90 -16.21 -14.68 -0.25
N THR A 91 -14.96 -14.23 -0.23
CA THR A 91 -13.89 -14.74 0.63
C THR A 91 -13.24 -13.59 1.35
N GLU A 92 -13.07 -13.72 2.66
CA GLU A 92 -12.40 -12.73 3.49
C GLU A 92 -10.94 -13.10 3.69
N TYR A 93 -10.05 -12.13 3.45
CA TYR A 93 -8.63 -12.23 3.76
C TYR A 93 -8.27 -11.18 4.81
N ARG A 94 -7.93 -11.64 5.99
CA ARG A 94 -7.43 -10.74 7.04
C ARG A 94 -5.99 -10.38 6.76
N ILE A 95 -5.66 -9.12 6.96
CA ILE A 95 -4.27 -8.67 6.80
C ILE A 95 -3.41 -9.30 7.89
N PRO A 96 -2.35 -10.05 7.54
CA PRO A 96 -1.39 -10.55 8.50
C PRO A 96 -0.72 -9.42 9.27
N LYS A 97 -0.44 -9.66 10.56
CA LYS A 97 0.21 -8.65 11.41
C LYS A 97 1.56 -8.21 10.85
N SER A 98 2.31 -9.11 10.23
CA SER A 98 3.60 -8.80 9.58
C SER A 98 3.49 -7.70 8.54
N PHE A 99 2.49 -7.74 7.65
CA PHE A 99 2.26 -6.67 6.66
C PHE A 99 1.93 -5.34 7.35
N SER A 100 1.03 -5.36 8.34
CA SER A 100 0.64 -4.16 9.07
C SER A 100 1.83 -3.55 9.80
N ASP A 101 2.60 -4.35 10.53
CA ASP A 101 3.77 -3.88 11.29
C ASP A 101 4.82 -3.29 10.34
N THR A 102 5.15 -3.97 9.24
CA THR A 102 6.11 -3.47 8.25
C THR A 102 5.67 -2.11 7.69
N VAL A 103 4.42 -1.98 7.22
CA VAL A 103 3.92 -0.73 6.63
C VAL A 103 3.85 0.40 7.66
N LEU A 104 3.40 0.11 8.89
CA LEU A 104 3.24 1.13 9.93
C LEU A 104 4.59 1.63 10.46
N THR A 105 5.64 0.81 10.39
CA THR A 105 7.00 1.18 10.83
C THR A 105 7.88 1.76 9.72
N MET A 106 7.44 1.70 8.45
CA MET A 106 8.17 2.32 7.34
C MET A 106 8.39 3.82 7.58
N PRO A 107 9.48 4.41 7.04
CA PRO A 107 9.68 5.86 7.08
C PRO A 107 8.45 6.63 6.58
N PRO A 108 8.27 7.89 6.98
CA PRO A 108 7.18 8.72 6.45
C PRO A 108 7.16 8.69 4.94
N LEU A 109 5.98 8.51 4.36
CA LEU A 109 5.82 8.57 2.91
C LEU A 109 6.20 9.98 2.44
N PRO A 110 7.11 10.12 1.48
CA PRO A 110 7.47 11.43 0.95
C PRO A 110 6.22 12.09 0.35
N ARG A 111 6.07 13.37 0.58
CA ARG A 111 4.96 14.13 -0.02
C ARG A 111 5.06 14.02 -1.54
N ILE A 112 3.92 13.84 -2.20
CA ILE A 112 3.84 13.72 -3.67
C ILE A 112 4.59 14.87 -4.35
N LYS A 113 4.47 16.10 -3.83
CA LYS A 113 5.20 17.28 -4.33
C LYS A 113 6.72 17.11 -4.30
N GLU A 114 7.27 16.52 -3.23
CA GLU A 114 8.71 16.28 -3.08
C GLU A 114 9.22 15.20 -4.04
N VAL A 115 8.44 14.12 -4.17
CA VAL A 115 8.75 13.04 -5.13
C VAL A 115 8.71 13.57 -6.56
N MET A 116 7.70 14.35 -6.91
CA MET A 116 7.57 14.95 -8.24
C MET A 116 8.68 15.97 -8.52
N ALA A 117 9.01 16.83 -7.56
CA ALA A 117 10.11 17.79 -7.69
C ALA A 117 11.44 17.10 -7.95
N LYS A 118 11.74 16.02 -7.20
CA LYS A 118 12.95 15.22 -7.43
C LYS A 118 12.94 14.59 -8.82
N LYS A 119 11.84 13.99 -9.24
CA LYS A 119 11.71 13.36 -10.56
C LYS A 119 11.91 14.37 -11.70
N TYR A 120 11.34 15.57 -11.59
CA TYR A 120 11.54 16.63 -12.58
C TYR A 120 12.99 17.10 -12.63
N SER A 121 13.64 17.31 -11.49
CA SER A 121 15.06 17.66 -11.40
C SER A 121 15.97 16.62 -12.06
N ASP A 122 15.70 15.33 -11.86
CA ASP A 122 16.47 14.24 -12.47
C ASP A 122 16.27 14.19 -13.99
N ILE A 123 15.05 14.42 -14.50
CA ILE A 123 14.76 14.51 -15.93
C ILE A 123 15.47 15.70 -16.57
N GLU A 124 15.48 16.86 -15.94
CA GLU A 124 16.17 18.05 -16.46
C GLU A 124 17.69 17.85 -16.51
N ARG A 125 18.24 17.18 -15.48
CA ARG A 125 19.67 16.83 -15.46
C ARG A 125 20.04 15.91 -16.61
N GLU A 126 19.24 14.90 -16.87
CA GLU A 126 19.47 13.95 -17.96
C GLU A 126 19.31 14.61 -19.33
N LYS A 127 18.35 15.50 -19.52
CA LYS A 127 18.23 16.29 -20.76
C LYS A 127 19.48 17.11 -21.04
N LYS A 128 19.99 17.84 -20.05
CA LYS A 128 21.24 18.63 -20.20
C LYS A 128 22.42 17.74 -20.58
N ARG A 129 22.53 16.56 -19.95
CA ARG A 129 23.58 15.60 -20.28
C ARG A 129 23.50 15.10 -21.72
N ILE A 130 22.29 14.84 -22.21
CA ILE A 130 22.06 14.45 -23.62
C ILE A 130 22.44 15.58 -24.57
N GLU A 131 22.06 16.82 -24.27
CA GLU A 131 22.41 17.99 -25.07
C GLU A 131 23.94 18.23 -25.14
N GLU A 132 24.65 18.00 -24.03
CA GLU A 132 26.11 18.11 -23.98
C GLU A 132 26.77 17.03 -24.84
N LEU A 133 26.28 15.77 -24.75
CA LEU A 133 26.76 14.67 -25.59
C LEU A 133 26.50 14.94 -27.09
N ASP A 134 25.33 15.47 -27.44
CA ASP A 134 24.98 15.80 -28.81
C ASP A 134 25.89 16.91 -29.40
N LYS A 135 26.29 17.88 -28.58
CA LYS A 135 27.28 18.92 -28.98
C LYS A 135 28.65 18.33 -29.21
N LEU A 136 29.08 17.39 -28.38
CA LEU A 136 30.40 16.70 -28.54
C LEU A 136 30.46 15.82 -29.78
N LEU A 137 29.31 15.21 -30.15
CA LEU A 137 29.26 14.34 -31.34
C LEU A 137 29.15 15.12 -32.67
N LYS A 138 28.77 16.39 -32.64
CA LYS A 138 28.64 17.26 -33.83
C LYS A 138 29.80 18.21 -34.04
N GLY A 139 30.74 18.28 -33.13
CA GLY A 139 31.99 19.06 -33.26
C GLY A 139 33.14 18.18 -33.71
#